data_9a77c55e572cb1e755a6faf1772d2957
#
_entry.id   9a77c55e572cb1e755a6faf1772d2957
#
_cell.length_a   1.000
_cell.length_b   1.000
_cell.length_c   1.000
_cell.angle_alpha   90.00
_cell.angle_beta   90.00
_cell.angle_gamma   90.00
#
_symmetry.space_group_name_H-M   'P 1'
#
loop_
_entity.id
_entity.type
_entity.pdbx_description
1 polymer ?
#
loop_
_entity_poly.entity_id
_entity_poly.type
_entity_poly.pdbx_seq_one_letter_code
_entity_poly.pdbx_strand_id
1 'polypeptide(L)'
;MRIALINENSQAAKNHIIESVLRKVVEPMGYEVDNYGMYAAEDAEQLTYVQIGILAAVLLNSGAADYVITGCGTGEGAMLACNSFPGVICGHVEDPLDAYTFAQINDGNAIALPFAKGFGWGGCLLYTSPSPRDRG
;
A
#
# COMPACT_ATOMS: atom_id res chain seq x y z
N MET A 1 -2.86 0.56 -14.85
CA MET A 1 -2.00 0.74 -13.68
C MET A 1 -1.84 -0.57 -12.94
N ARG A 2 -0.65 -0.86 -12.50
CA ARG A 2 -0.33 -2.06 -11.75
C ARG A 2 -0.03 -1.69 -10.31
N ILE A 3 -0.79 -2.25 -9.38
CA ILE A 3 -0.72 -1.93 -7.95
C ILE A 3 -0.13 -3.11 -7.21
N ALA A 4 0.91 -2.86 -6.42
CA ALA A 4 1.53 -3.87 -5.58
C ALA A 4 0.98 -3.77 -4.16
N LEU A 5 0.54 -4.90 -3.61
CA LEU A 5 0.17 -5.03 -2.21
C LEU A 5 1.31 -5.71 -1.46
N ILE A 6 1.79 -5.08 -0.41
CA ILE A 6 2.89 -5.61 0.42
C ILE A 6 2.49 -5.51 1.89
N ASN A 7 2.33 -6.65 2.57
CA ASN A 7 2.03 -6.73 4.01
C ASN A 7 3.29 -7.03 4.80
N GLU A 8 3.49 -6.33 5.91
CA GLU A 8 4.57 -6.67 6.82
C GLU A 8 4.14 -7.80 7.79
N ASN A 9 5.11 -8.37 8.49
CA ASN A 9 4.91 -9.61 9.24
C ASN A 9 3.89 -9.52 10.38
N SER A 10 3.76 -8.39 11.07
CA SER A 10 2.82 -8.30 12.20
C SER A 10 1.35 -8.34 11.76
N GLN A 11 1.07 -8.01 10.50
CA GLN A 11 -0.28 -7.95 9.95
C GLN A 11 -0.50 -8.97 8.83
N ALA A 12 0.35 -9.98 8.74
CA ALA A 12 0.29 -10.97 7.66
C ALA A 12 -1.04 -11.72 7.62
N ALA A 13 -1.64 -11.99 8.78
CA ALA A 13 -2.92 -12.70 8.86
C ALA A 13 -4.07 -11.95 8.17
N LYS A 14 -3.93 -10.65 7.94
CA LYS A 14 -4.95 -9.83 7.28
C LYS A 14 -4.78 -9.73 5.77
N ASN A 15 -3.74 -10.34 5.21
CA ASN A 15 -3.39 -10.18 3.79
C ASN A 15 -4.56 -10.44 2.85
N HIS A 16 -5.27 -11.55 3.03
CA HIS A 16 -6.37 -11.91 2.14
C HIS A 16 -7.56 -10.95 2.22
N ILE A 17 -7.81 -10.40 3.40
CA ILE A 17 -8.87 -9.40 3.60
C ILE A 17 -8.51 -8.12 2.87
N ILE A 18 -7.28 -7.67 3.02
CA ILE A 18 -6.79 -6.46 2.38
C ILE A 18 -6.81 -6.62 0.86
N GLU A 19 -6.32 -7.75 0.36
CA GLU A 19 -6.35 -8.05 -1.07
C GLU A 19 -7.78 -8.02 -1.62
N SER A 20 -8.72 -8.66 -0.93
CA SER A 20 -10.11 -8.71 -1.36
C SER A 20 -10.72 -7.32 -1.46
N VAL A 21 -10.50 -6.47 -0.46
CA VAL A 21 -11.00 -5.08 -0.46
C VAL A 21 -10.36 -4.28 -1.58
N LEU A 22 -9.05 -4.40 -1.74
CA LEU A 22 -8.32 -3.67 -2.78
C LEU A 22 -8.82 -4.04 -4.17
N ARG A 23 -8.97 -5.33 -4.45
CA ARG A 23 -9.46 -5.79 -5.76
C ARG A 23 -10.87 -5.29 -6.06
N LYS A 24 -11.76 -5.26 -5.06
CA LYS A 24 -13.11 -4.72 -5.24
C LYS A 24 -13.10 -3.26 -5.66
N VAL A 25 -12.14 -2.49 -5.18
CA VAL A 25 -12.03 -1.07 -5.50
C VAL A 25 -11.42 -0.85 -6.89
N VAL A 26 -10.34 -1.55 -7.22
CA VAL A 26 -9.52 -1.19 -8.38
C VAL A 26 -9.76 -2.03 -9.63
N GLU A 27 -10.19 -3.28 -9.51
CA GLU A 27 -10.43 -4.11 -10.69
C GLU A 27 -11.53 -3.54 -11.62
N PRO A 28 -12.66 -3.00 -11.09
CA PRO A 28 -13.64 -2.34 -11.94
C PRO A 28 -13.09 -1.17 -12.74
N MET A 29 -11.98 -0.59 -12.29
CA MET A 29 -11.30 0.52 -12.98
C MET A 29 -10.28 0.05 -14.02
N GLY A 30 -10.13 -1.27 -14.18
CA GLY A 30 -9.19 -1.84 -15.14
C GLY A 30 -7.77 -1.97 -14.63
N TYR A 31 -7.53 -1.82 -13.33
CA TYR A 31 -6.19 -1.94 -12.74
C TYR A 31 -5.93 -3.36 -12.25
N GLU A 32 -4.67 -3.74 -12.23
CA GLU A 32 -4.22 -5.06 -11.80
C GLU A 32 -3.59 -4.96 -10.41
N VAL A 33 -3.79 -5.99 -9.59
CA VAL A 33 -3.20 -6.10 -8.26
C VAL A 33 -2.27 -7.29 -8.23
N ASP A 34 -1.02 -7.05 -7.84
CA ASP A 34 -0.04 -8.09 -7.58
C ASP A 34 0.18 -8.16 -6.06
N ASN A 35 -0.12 -9.30 -5.48
CA ASN A 35 0.03 -9.51 -4.04
C ASN A 35 1.39 -10.15 -3.75
N TYR A 36 2.29 -9.38 -3.16
CA TYR A 36 3.66 -9.82 -2.84
C TYR A 36 3.79 -10.44 -1.46
N GLY A 37 2.69 -10.56 -0.68
CA GLY A 37 2.70 -11.15 0.67
C GLY A 37 3.09 -10.10 1.71
N MET A 38 3.39 -10.46 3.00
CA MET A 38 3.27 -11.88 3.50
C MET A 38 1.82 -12.35 3.50
N TYR A 39 1.64 -13.61 3.13
CA TYR A 39 0.30 -14.20 3.03
C TYR A 39 -0.21 -14.75 4.36
N ALA A 40 0.70 -15.16 5.23
CA ALA A 40 0.38 -15.71 6.54
C ALA A 40 1.55 -15.48 7.51
N ALA A 41 1.25 -15.48 8.80
CA ALA A 41 2.26 -15.22 9.84
C ALA A 41 3.38 -16.28 9.87
N GLU A 42 3.09 -17.50 9.43
CA GLU A 42 4.02 -18.62 9.39
C GLU A 42 4.80 -18.76 8.08
N ASP A 43 4.69 -17.80 7.18
CA ASP A 43 5.45 -17.80 5.92
C ASP A 43 6.95 -17.87 6.22
N ALA A 44 7.68 -18.68 5.44
CA ALA A 44 9.12 -18.84 5.60
C ALA A 44 9.89 -17.55 5.32
N GLU A 45 9.41 -16.79 4.36
CA GLU A 45 10.00 -15.49 3.99
C GLU A 45 9.31 -14.39 4.80
N GLN A 46 10.02 -13.84 5.78
CA GLN A 46 9.46 -12.78 6.64
C GLN A 46 9.72 -11.40 6.04
N LEU A 47 8.68 -10.58 5.97
CA LEU A 47 8.80 -9.19 5.54
C LEU A 47 8.61 -8.27 6.74
N THR A 48 9.71 -7.73 7.25
CA THR A 48 9.66 -6.65 8.25
C THR A 48 9.35 -5.33 7.55
N TYR A 49 8.99 -4.30 8.33
CA TYR A 49 8.70 -3.00 7.73
C TYR A 49 9.92 -2.41 6.98
N VAL A 50 11.15 -2.76 7.38
CA VAL A 50 12.35 -2.32 6.67
C VAL A 50 12.44 -2.98 5.29
N GLN A 51 12.19 -4.29 5.22
CA GLN A 51 12.21 -5.03 3.96
C GLN A 51 11.09 -4.59 3.01
N ILE A 52 9.95 -4.16 3.55
CA ILE A 52 8.88 -3.58 2.76
C ILE A 52 9.37 -2.35 2.00
N GLY A 53 10.13 -1.48 2.66
CA GLY A 53 10.68 -0.29 2.01
C GLY A 53 11.59 -0.65 0.84
N ILE A 54 12.45 -1.64 1.02
CA ILE A 54 13.33 -2.12 -0.06
C ILE A 54 12.52 -2.66 -1.23
N LEU A 55 11.54 -3.52 -0.95
CA LEU A 55 10.70 -4.13 -1.98
C LEU A 55 9.91 -3.07 -2.74
N ALA A 56 9.29 -2.13 -2.03
CA ALA A 56 8.55 -1.04 -2.65
C ALA A 56 9.44 -0.23 -3.59
N ALA A 57 10.64 0.10 -3.16
CA ALA A 57 11.58 0.87 -3.98
C ALA A 57 11.96 0.10 -5.25
N VAL A 58 12.25 -1.19 -5.13
CA VAL A 58 12.60 -2.03 -6.29
C VAL A 58 11.43 -2.09 -7.28
N LEU A 59 10.23 -2.32 -6.79
CA LEU A 59 9.04 -2.44 -7.65
C LEU A 59 8.73 -1.14 -8.38
N LEU A 60 8.77 -0.01 -7.68
CA LEU A 60 8.46 1.28 -8.28
C LEU A 60 9.55 1.75 -9.24
N ASN A 61 10.81 1.63 -8.86
CA ASN A 61 11.92 2.11 -9.70
C ASN A 61 12.16 1.23 -10.92
N SER A 62 11.83 -0.06 -10.85
CA SER A 62 11.95 -0.97 -11.99
C SER A 62 10.77 -0.88 -12.96
N GLY A 63 9.68 -0.23 -12.57
CA GLY A 63 8.46 -0.20 -13.34
C GLY A 63 7.59 -1.44 -13.21
N ALA A 64 7.93 -2.37 -12.30
CA ALA A 64 7.11 -3.56 -12.04
C ALA A 64 5.79 -3.21 -11.36
N ALA A 65 5.73 -2.08 -10.65
CA ALA A 65 4.50 -1.52 -10.10
C ALA A 65 4.46 -0.02 -10.34
N ASP A 66 3.25 0.51 -10.46
CA ASP A 66 3.01 1.95 -10.61
C ASP A 66 2.65 2.57 -9.26
N TYR A 67 2.12 1.77 -8.36
CA TYR A 67 1.66 2.22 -7.04
C TYR A 67 1.81 1.11 -6.03
N VAL A 68 2.12 1.46 -4.78
CA VAL A 68 2.29 0.48 -3.69
C VAL A 68 1.29 0.76 -2.58
N ILE A 69 0.56 -0.27 -2.17
CA ILE A 69 -0.28 -0.27 -0.98
C ILE A 69 0.43 -1.15 0.05
N THR A 70 0.78 -0.58 1.18
CA THR A 70 1.45 -1.30 2.25
C THR A 70 0.94 -0.83 3.61
N GLY A 71 1.55 -1.31 4.66
CA GLY A 71 1.20 -0.92 6.02
C GLY A 71 1.84 -1.84 7.03
N CYS A 72 1.66 -1.47 8.27
CA CYS A 72 2.03 -2.27 9.43
C CYS A 72 0.98 -2.02 10.52
N GLY A 73 1.27 -2.28 11.77
CA GLY A 73 0.30 -2.02 12.84
C GLY A 73 -0.19 -0.59 12.85
N THR A 74 0.72 0.38 12.87
CA THR A 74 0.40 1.82 12.85
C THR A 74 0.50 2.45 11.47
N GLY A 75 1.23 1.84 10.56
CA GLY A 75 1.54 2.39 9.25
C GLY A 75 2.75 3.32 9.22
N GLU A 76 3.19 3.78 10.36
CA GLU A 76 4.28 4.77 10.44
C GLU A 76 5.65 4.18 10.11
N GLY A 77 5.97 3.00 10.65
CA GLY A 77 7.22 2.32 10.36
C GLY A 77 7.35 1.98 8.87
N ALA A 78 6.28 1.48 8.28
CA ALA A 78 6.25 1.17 6.85
C ALA A 78 6.44 2.44 6.01
N MET A 79 5.77 3.55 6.38
CA MET A 79 5.93 4.83 5.69
C MET A 79 7.36 5.32 5.73
N LEU A 80 7.97 5.32 6.92
CA LEU A 80 9.35 5.79 7.09
C LEU A 80 10.34 4.95 6.30
N ALA A 81 10.16 3.62 6.33
CA ALA A 81 11.01 2.70 5.58
C ALA A 81 10.91 2.94 4.08
N CYS A 82 9.70 3.11 3.54
CA CYS A 82 9.49 3.39 2.14
C CYS A 82 10.14 4.70 1.72
N ASN A 83 9.97 5.76 2.51
CA ASN A 83 10.52 7.08 2.19
C ASN A 83 12.03 7.17 2.37
N SER A 84 12.68 6.13 2.89
CA SER A 84 14.14 6.07 3.00
C SER A 84 14.83 5.81 1.67
N PHE A 85 14.08 5.49 0.62
CA PHE A 85 14.63 5.12 -0.70
C PHE A 85 14.25 6.13 -1.76
N PRO A 86 15.17 6.41 -2.72
CA PRO A 86 14.86 7.31 -3.82
C PRO A 86 13.69 6.81 -4.66
N GLY A 87 12.89 7.72 -5.18
CA GLY A 87 11.78 7.40 -6.08
C GLY A 87 10.52 6.94 -5.38
N VAL A 88 10.50 6.84 -4.05
CA VAL A 88 9.32 6.46 -3.28
C VAL A 88 8.80 7.66 -2.51
N ILE A 89 7.54 8.01 -2.76
CA ILE A 89 6.82 9.05 -2.01
C ILE A 89 5.62 8.37 -1.37
N CYS A 90 5.78 8.05 -0.07
CA CYS A 90 4.80 7.29 0.68
C CYS A 90 4.11 8.17 1.73
N GLY A 91 2.79 8.17 1.74
CA GLY A 91 2.00 8.86 2.73
C GLY A 91 1.49 7.90 3.81
N HIS A 92 1.37 8.39 5.03
CA HIS A 92 0.69 7.69 6.13
C HIS A 92 -0.79 8.09 6.08
N VAL A 93 -1.66 7.11 5.91
CA VAL A 93 -3.08 7.36 5.67
C VAL A 93 -3.90 6.57 6.69
N GLU A 94 -4.69 7.27 7.50
CA GLU A 94 -5.56 6.66 8.51
C GLU A 94 -7.04 6.69 8.11
N ASP A 95 -7.45 7.68 7.32
CA ASP A 95 -8.85 7.86 6.95
C ASP A 95 -8.97 8.35 5.50
N PRO A 96 -10.19 8.36 4.93
CA PRO A 96 -10.40 8.80 3.55
C PRO A 96 -9.95 10.23 3.28
N LEU A 97 -10.05 11.12 4.24
CA LEU A 97 -9.63 12.51 4.06
C LEU A 97 -8.11 12.60 3.90
N ASP A 98 -7.35 11.85 4.71
CA ASP A 98 -5.90 11.78 4.57
C ASP A 98 -5.53 11.28 3.16
N ALA A 99 -6.20 10.25 2.70
CA ALA A 99 -5.95 9.66 1.39
C ALA A 99 -6.20 10.67 0.27
N TYR A 100 -7.32 11.35 0.32
CA TYR A 100 -7.68 12.36 -0.68
C TYR A 100 -6.67 13.52 -0.67
N THR A 101 -6.34 14.03 0.50
CA THR A 101 -5.42 15.16 0.65
C THR A 101 -4.03 14.79 0.16
N PHE A 102 -3.53 13.62 0.53
CA PHE A 102 -2.22 13.15 0.08
C PHE A 102 -2.17 13.03 -1.45
N ALA A 103 -3.19 12.44 -2.05
CA ALA A 103 -3.25 12.28 -3.50
C ALA A 103 -3.28 13.64 -4.21
N GLN A 104 -4.04 14.61 -3.69
CA GLN A 104 -4.19 15.92 -4.32
C GLN A 104 -2.93 16.80 -4.18
N ILE A 105 -2.32 16.77 -3.00
CA ILE A 105 -1.22 17.70 -2.69
C ILE A 105 0.13 17.10 -3.05
N ASN A 106 0.35 15.83 -2.70
CA ASN A 106 1.68 15.22 -2.79
C ASN A 106 1.87 14.33 -4.01
N ASP A 107 0.77 13.82 -4.59
CA ASP A 107 0.81 12.95 -5.75
C ASP A 107 1.83 11.82 -5.58
N GLY A 108 1.76 11.15 -4.44
CA GLY A 108 2.70 10.08 -4.11
C GLY A 108 2.44 8.80 -4.88
N ASN A 109 3.35 7.84 -4.76
CA ASN A 109 3.25 6.54 -5.43
C ASN A 109 3.13 5.36 -4.47
N ALA A 110 2.95 5.63 -3.19
CA ALA A 110 2.75 4.61 -2.16
C ALA A 110 1.95 5.16 -1.00
N ILE A 111 1.19 4.27 -0.34
CA ILE A 111 0.56 4.61 0.94
C ILE A 111 0.82 3.49 1.94
N ALA A 112 0.93 3.88 3.21
CA ALA A 112 1.07 2.97 4.34
C ALA A 112 -0.14 3.12 5.26
N LEU A 113 -0.83 2.02 5.51
CA LEU A 113 -2.08 1.97 6.25
C LEU A 113 -1.89 1.35 7.63
N PRO A 114 -2.65 1.83 8.63
CA PRO A 114 -2.60 1.27 9.99
C PRO A 114 -3.50 0.03 10.11
N PHE A 115 -3.02 -1.11 9.64
CA PHE A 115 -3.84 -2.33 9.57
C PHE A 115 -4.31 -2.84 10.94
N ALA A 116 -3.65 -2.45 12.03
CA ALA A 116 -4.10 -2.83 13.38
C ALA A 116 -5.26 -1.97 13.91
N LYS A 117 -5.57 -0.84 13.26
CA LYS A 117 -6.59 0.10 13.73
C LYS A 117 -8.01 -0.19 13.21
N GLY A 118 -8.25 -1.36 12.66
CA GLY A 118 -9.57 -1.76 12.16
C GLY A 118 -9.71 -1.62 10.65
N PHE A 119 -10.96 -1.67 10.18
CA PHE A 119 -11.24 -1.79 8.74
C PHE A 119 -11.63 -0.49 8.05
N GLY A 120 -11.52 0.66 8.72
CA GLY A 120 -11.78 1.97 8.12
C GLY A 120 -10.88 2.30 6.93
N TRP A 121 -9.72 1.64 6.84
CA TRP A 121 -8.79 1.81 5.73
C TRP A 121 -9.36 1.39 4.38
N GLY A 122 -10.47 0.65 4.34
CA GLY A 122 -11.14 0.33 3.08
C GLY A 122 -11.58 1.58 2.31
N GLY A 123 -12.05 2.61 3.01
CA GLY A 123 -12.36 3.89 2.41
C GLY A 123 -11.12 4.61 1.87
N CYS A 124 -9.98 4.44 2.55
CA CYS A 124 -8.72 5.02 2.10
C CYS A 124 -8.30 4.45 0.74
N LEU A 125 -8.48 3.16 0.52
CA LEU A 125 -8.16 2.51 -0.75
C LEU A 125 -8.99 3.09 -1.89
N LEU A 126 -10.25 3.42 -1.64
CA LEU A 126 -11.12 4.04 -2.63
C LEU A 126 -10.58 5.38 -3.12
N TYR A 127 -10.04 6.19 -2.23
CA TYR A 127 -9.58 7.55 -2.57
C TYR A 127 -8.14 7.61 -3.09
N THR A 128 -7.32 6.59 -2.82
CA THR A 128 -5.91 6.59 -3.24
C THR A 128 -5.65 5.80 -4.51
N SER A 129 -6.56 4.91 -4.90
CA SER A 129 -6.38 4.04 -6.06
C SER A 129 -7.58 4.19 -6.99
N PRO A 130 -7.45 4.83 -8.13
CA PRO A 130 -6.26 5.47 -8.69
C PRO A 130 -6.02 6.86 -8.13
N SER A 131 -4.89 7.46 -8.47
CA SER A 131 -4.67 8.84 -8.13
C SER A 131 -5.70 9.72 -8.86
N PRO A 132 -6.08 10.86 -8.29
CA PRO A 132 -7.03 11.77 -8.95
C PRO A 132 -6.63 12.22 -10.34
N ARG A 133 -5.35 12.29 -10.64
CA ARG A 133 -4.86 12.61 -11.97
C ARG A 133 -5.25 11.59 -13.00
N ASP A 134 -5.17 10.32 -12.64
CA ASP A 134 -5.47 9.23 -13.55
C ASP A 134 -6.96 9.11 -13.82
N ARG A 135 -7.78 9.67 -12.96
CA ARG A 135 -9.23 9.70 -13.12
C ARG A 135 -9.72 10.80 -14.04
N GLY A 136 -8.90 11.81 -14.10
CA GLY A 136 -9.25 13.03 -14.80
C GLY A 136 -9.00 13.00 -16.24
#